data_d71204d6821dcd9eaa32f1985ac5dba0
#
_entry.id   d71204d6821dcd9eaa32f1985ac5dba0
#
_cell.length_a   1.000
_cell.length_b   1.000
_cell.length_c   1.000
_cell.angle_alpha   90.00
_cell.angle_beta   90.00
_cell.angle_gamma   90.00
#
_symmetry.space_group_name_H-M   'P 1'
#
loop_
_entity.id
_entity.type
_entity.pdbx_description
1 polymer ?
#
loop_
_entity_poly.entity_id
_entity_poly.type
_entity_poly.pdbx_seq_one_letter_code
_entity_poly.pdbx_strand_id
1 'polypeptide(L)'
;AMAAARRRLSVGLGLAGAACALVGGCLLLVGPVIIREQVIKNVRIDPSSISFSMWKDIPVPFYLSVHFFEVLNAEQVLLGEKPVLSQRGPYVYREYRYKTNITFHDNATVSFLEHRNLFFQPDLSNGTEEDYVVVPNIIMMGAAVMMEKLPRFLKYLVSKALEGLQQEAFMNRTVGEIMWGYEDRLIDTINTFVPGLIPFKGKFGLFMQFNNSNSGLFTVNTGMKNISQVHMVDSWNGLKKVNYWRSSECNMINGTSGEMWPPFMSPTSLEFYSPDACRSMKLVYEQSGKFKGVPTYRFVAPKTLFANGTDYPPNEGFCPCMQSGIQNVSTCRFNAPMFISHPHFYNADPSLVDAVEGLHPSREEHALFLDVHPMTGIPMNCSIKLQLNLYIKKVSGISQTGNIYPVVLPLLWFAESGSIEGPVLNEFYTNLVLIPSVLDYLQYIFLGLSVPLIISAAVLMVMNK
;
A
#
# COMPACT_ATOMS: atom_id res chain seq x y z
N ALA A 1 27.37 -63.33 -35.07
CA ALA A 1 27.34 -62.76 -33.70
C ALA A 1 27.41 -61.21 -33.70
N MET A 2 28.38 -60.58 -34.40
CA MET A 2 28.56 -59.12 -34.43
C MET A 2 27.38 -58.35 -35.05
N ALA A 3 26.77 -58.81 -36.16
CA ALA A 3 25.63 -58.15 -36.78
C ALA A 3 24.38 -58.18 -35.87
N ALA A 4 24.12 -59.26 -35.17
CA ALA A 4 23.03 -59.40 -34.20
C ALA A 4 23.24 -58.47 -32.97
N ALA A 5 24.48 -58.35 -32.51
CA ALA A 5 24.80 -57.44 -31.41
C ALA A 5 24.60 -55.96 -31.79
N ARG A 6 25.05 -55.56 -33.00
CA ARG A 6 24.85 -54.19 -33.55
C ARG A 6 23.39 -53.88 -33.77
N ARG A 7 22.57 -54.84 -34.26
CA ARG A 7 21.12 -54.66 -34.42
C ARG A 7 20.43 -54.48 -33.08
N ARG A 8 20.79 -55.20 -32.02
CA ARG A 8 20.25 -55.02 -30.66
C ARG A 8 20.61 -53.62 -30.12
N LEU A 9 21.89 -53.21 -30.33
CA LEU A 9 22.35 -51.89 -29.90
C LEU A 9 21.61 -50.74 -30.62
N SER A 10 21.44 -50.84 -31.95
CA SER A 10 20.70 -49.85 -32.73
C SER A 10 19.22 -49.74 -32.30
N VAL A 11 18.54 -50.86 -32.07
CA VAL A 11 17.18 -50.88 -31.55
C VAL A 11 17.14 -50.29 -30.13
N GLY A 12 18.06 -50.63 -29.24
CA GLY A 12 18.16 -50.07 -27.88
C GLY A 12 18.35 -48.53 -27.90
N LEU A 13 19.28 -48.03 -28.73
CA LEU A 13 19.52 -46.59 -28.89
C LEU A 13 18.31 -45.87 -29.48
N GLY A 14 17.63 -46.48 -30.45
CA GLY A 14 16.40 -45.93 -31.05
C GLY A 14 15.26 -45.81 -30.04
N LEU A 15 15.04 -46.84 -29.23
CA LEU A 15 14.04 -46.84 -28.17
C LEU A 15 14.39 -45.83 -27.06
N ALA A 16 15.65 -45.77 -26.65
CA ALA A 16 16.10 -44.75 -25.67
C ALA A 16 15.93 -43.33 -26.19
N GLY A 17 16.31 -43.08 -27.44
CA GLY A 17 16.13 -41.76 -28.09
C GLY A 17 14.67 -41.37 -28.22
N ALA A 18 13.78 -42.31 -28.61
CA ALA A 18 12.34 -42.09 -28.65
C ALA A 18 11.75 -41.81 -27.26
N ALA A 19 12.16 -42.56 -26.24
CA ALA A 19 11.75 -42.31 -24.87
C ALA A 19 12.18 -40.91 -24.36
N CYS A 20 13.43 -40.51 -24.63
CA CYS A 20 13.90 -39.16 -24.31
C CYS A 20 13.10 -38.10 -25.03
N ALA A 21 12.81 -38.26 -26.32
CA ALA A 21 11.99 -37.32 -27.09
C ALA A 21 10.57 -37.22 -26.53
N LEU A 22 9.94 -38.32 -26.14
CA LEU A 22 8.61 -38.34 -25.53
C LEU A 22 8.61 -37.67 -24.19
N VAL A 23 9.57 -37.96 -23.30
CA VAL A 23 9.66 -37.34 -21.98
C VAL A 23 9.91 -35.83 -22.12
N GLY A 24 10.89 -35.41 -22.93
CA GLY A 24 11.19 -34.02 -23.17
C GLY A 24 10.04 -33.26 -23.82
N GLY A 25 9.34 -33.87 -24.78
CA GLY A 25 8.12 -33.32 -25.41
C GLY A 25 6.97 -33.21 -24.43
N CYS A 26 6.74 -34.21 -23.57
CA CYS A 26 5.74 -34.13 -22.50
C CYS A 26 6.04 -33.02 -21.52
N LEU A 27 7.27 -32.87 -21.07
CA LEU A 27 7.66 -31.77 -20.15
C LEU A 27 7.45 -30.42 -20.82
N LEU A 28 7.80 -30.26 -22.10
CA LEU A 28 7.62 -29.02 -22.86
C LEU A 28 6.17 -28.62 -23.02
N LEU A 29 5.27 -29.57 -23.29
CA LEU A 29 3.85 -29.28 -23.59
C LEU A 29 2.98 -29.27 -22.34
N VAL A 30 3.23 -30.19 -21.40
CA VAL A 30 2.37 -30.39 -20.22
C VAL A 30 2.91 -29.62 -18.99
N GLY A 31 4.23 -29.44 -18.88
CA GLY A 31 4.86 -28.73 -17.77
C GLY A 31 4.27 -27.34 -17.49
N PRO A 32 4.20 -26.44 -18.48
CA PRO A 32 3.61 -25.10 -18.29
C PRO A 32 2.14 -25.14 -17.86
N VAL A 33 1.37 -26.13 -18.36
CA VAL A 33 -0.04 -26.29 -18.02
C VAL A 33 -0.17 -26.70 -16.54
N ILE A 34 0.64 -27.65 -16.09
CA ILE A 34 0.63 -28.08 -14.68
C ILE A 34 1.01 -26.93 -13.76
N ILE A 35 2.08 -26.18 -14.08
CA ILE A 35 2.51 -25.04 -13.29
C ILE A 35 1.37 -24.01 -13.21
N ARG A 36 0.73 -23.70 -14.34
CA ARG A 36 -0.40 -22.77 -14.39
C ARG A 36 -1.56 -23.22 -13.51
N GLU A 37 -1.95 -24.50 -13.59
CA GLU A 37 -3.05 -25.05 -12.77
C GLU A 37 -2.69 -25.05 -11.27
N GLN A 38 -1.45 -25.33 -10.91
CA GLN A 38 -0.98 -25.24 -9.52
C GLN A 38 -1.04 -23.79 -9.00
N VAL A 39 -0.61 -22.81 -9.81
CA VAL A 39 -0.73 -21.40 -9.44
C VAL A 39 -2.20 -21.02 -9.21
N ILE A 40 -3.08 -21.36 -10.16
CA ILE A 40 -4.52 -21.07 -10.06
C ILE A 40 -5.11 -21.69 -8.78
N LYS A 41 -4.78 -22.96 -8.50
CA LYS A 41 -5.29 -23.65 -7.32
C LYS A 41 -4.82 -23.00 -6.01
N ASN A 42 -3.59 -22.54 -5.96
CA ASN A 42 -3.01 -21.96 -4.73
C ASN A 42 -3.34 -20.48 -4.55
N VAL A 43 -3.63 -19.74 -5.61
CA VAL A 43 -3.99 -18.29 -5.53
C VAL A 43 -5.48 -18.07 -5.23
N ARG A 44 -6.35 -19.02 -5.53
CA ARG A 44 -7.78 -18.95 -5.16
C ARG A 44 -7.95 -18.83 -3.66
N ILE A 45 -8.93 -18.02 -3.23
CA ILE A 45 -9.33 -17.97 -1.82
C ILE A 45 -10.27 -19.14 -1.56
N ASP A 46 -9.70 -20.25 -1.11
CA ASP A 46 -10.41 -21.49 -0.83
C ASP A 46 -9.88 -22.08 0.49
N PRO A 47 -10.75 -22.40 1.46
CA PRO A 47 -10.34 -22.98 2.75
C PRO A 47 -9.50 -24.26 2.63
N SER A 48 -9.61 -24.98 1.51
CA SER A 48 -8.82 -26.18 1.23
C SER A 48 -7.43 -25.89 0.61
N SER A 49 -7.15 -24.64 0.23
CA SER A 49 -5.86 -24.25 -0.35
C SER A 49 -4.80 -24.02 0.73
N ILE A 50 -3.54 -24.32 0.41
CA ILE A 50 -2.40 -24.08 1.30
C ILE A 50 -2.24 -22.57 1.58
N SER A 51 -2.51 -21.74 0.58
CA SER A 51 -2.39 -20.28 0.70
C SER A 51 -3.47 -19.62 1.58
N PHE A 52 -4.58 -20.31 1.86
CA PHE A 52 -5.67 -19.75 2.66
C PHE A 52 -5.23 -19.35 4.08
N SER A 53 -4.43 -20.18 4.74
CA SER A 53 -3.92 -19.86 6.07
C SER A 53 -3.03 -18.60 6.05
N MET A 54 -2.17 -18.47 5.04
CA MET A 54 -1.30 -17.29 4.87
C MET A 54 -2.09 -16.03 4.45
N TRP A 55 -3.20 -16.20 3.73
CA TRP A 55 -4.10 -15.11 3.40
C TRP A 55 -4.88 -14.63 4.64
N LYS A 56 -5.30 -15.57 5.49
CA LYS A 56 -6.04 -15.27 6.73
C LYS A 56 -5.14 -14.60 7.78
N ASP A 57 -3.98 -15.18 8.03
CA ASP A 57 -2.99 -14.70 9.00
C ASP A 57 -1.69 -14.44 8.24
N ILE A 58 -1.44 -13.16 7.90
CA ILE A 58 -0.34 -12.80 7.00
C ILE A 58 1.01 -13.02 7.70
N PRO A 59 1.84 -13.97 7.22
CA PRO A 59 3.09 -14.35 7.89
C PRO A 59 4.26 -13.42 7.58
N VAL A 60 4.03 -12.36 6.80
CA VAL A 60 5.07 -11.42 6.38
C VAL A 60 5.30 -10.38 7.47
N PRO A 61 6.56 -10.03 7.79
CA PRO A 61 6.86 -8.93 8.67
C PRO A 61 6.50 -7.58 8.03
N PHE A 62 5.44 -6.95 8.52
CA PHE A 62 5.12 -5.57 8.19
C PHE A 62 5.61 -4.64 9.28
N TYR A 63 6.07 -3.45 8.86
CA TYR A 63 6.51 -2.39 9.76
C TYR A 63 5.91 -1.06 9.31
N LEU A 64 5.35 -0.34 10.26
CA LEU A 64 4.94 1.04 10.11
C LEU A 64 6.06 1.92 10.68
N SER A 65 6.75 2.66 9.82
CA SER A 65 7.79 3.62 10.20
C SER A 65 7.24 5.04 10.10
N VAL A 66 7.20 5.77 11.21
CA VAL A 66 6.60 7.11 11.29
C VAL A 66 7.70 8.15 11.49
N HIS A 67 7.65 9.22 10.69
CA HIS A 67 8.55 10.36 10.77
C HIS A 67 7.75 11.64 11.03
N PHE A 68 7.96 12.30 12.13
CA PHE A 68 7.30 13.57 12.46
C PHE A 68 8.04 14.75 11.86
N PHE A 69 7.32 15.80 11.54
CA PHE A 69 7.87 17.12 11.25
C PHE A 69 7.70 18.02 12.48
N GLU A 70 8.78 18.26 13.17
CA GLU A 70 8.85 19.20 14.30
C GLU A 70 8.97 20.63 13.79
N VAL A 71 8.14 21.54 14.29
CA VAL A 71 8.18 22.98 13.96
C VAL A 71 9.18 23.66 14.88
N LEU A 72 10.28 24.19 14.30
CA LEU A 72 11.38 24.78 15.07
C LEU A 72 11.12 26.25 15.43
N ASN A 73 10.26 26.95 14.68
CA ASN A 73 10.04 28.40 14.79
C ASN A 73 8.56 28.76 14.98
N ALA A 74 7.84 28.05 15.85
CA ALA A 74 6.39 28.19 16.06
C ALA A 74 5.94 29.63 16.32
N GLU A 75 6.68 30.39 17.15
CA GLU A 75 6.39 31.81 17.47
C GLU A 75 6.51 32.70 16.23
N GLN A 76 7.53 32.51 15.41
CA GLN A 76 7.73 33.28 14.18
C GLN A 76 6.66 32.96 13.13
N VAL A 77 6.20 31.70 13.06
CA VAL A 77 5.09 31.32 12.19
C VAL A 77 3.80 32.06 12.57
N LEU A 78 3.54 32.24 13.87
CA LEU A 78 2.41 33.08 14.34
C LEU A 78 2.53 34.55 13.98
N LEU A 79 3.76 35.05 13.75
CA LEU A 79 4.00 36.41 13.26
C LEU A 79 3.92 36.53 11.74
N GLY A 80 3.80 35.40 11.02
CA GLY A 80 3.69 35.34 9.57
C GLY A 80 4.97 34.94 8.85
N GLU A 81 5.98 34.42 9.57
CA GLU A 81 7.17 33.89 8.96
C GLU A 81 6.93 32.47 8.42
N LYS A 82 7.82 32.04 7.53
CA LYS A 82 7.81 30.72 6.91
C LYS A 82 8.12 29.64 7.95
N PRO A 83 7.36 28.52 7.97
CA PRO A 83 7.67 27.40 8.85
C PRO A 83 9.03 26.76 8.55
N VAL A 84 9.79 26.47 9.59
CA VAL A 84 11.05 25.70 9.55
C VAL A 84 10.82 24.38 10.24
N LEU A 85 10.99 23.29 9.51
CA LEU A 85 10.72 21.93 9.98
C LEU A 85 12.02 21.13 10.17
N SER A 86 11.99 20.23 11.14
CA SER A 86 13.01 19.19 11.33
C SER A 86 12.32 17.83 11.36
N GLN A 87 12.85 16.88 10.61
CA GLN A 87 12.33 15.52 10.65
C GLN A 87 12.85 14.77 11.87
N ARG A 88 11.93 14.13 12.61
CA ARG A 88 12.21 13.28 13.78
C ARG A 88 11.75 11.85 13.51
N GLY A 89 12.48 10.88 14.03
CA GLY A 89 12.22 9.45 13.82
C GLY A 89 13.26 8.79 12.90
N PRO A 90 13.05 7.58 12.37
CA PRO A 90 11.77 6.84 12.39
C PRO A 90 11.38 6.34 13.78
N TYR A 91 10.10 6.36 14.06
CA TYR A 91 9.46 5.59 15.15
C TYR A 91 8.79 4.38 14.51
N VAL A 92 9.29 3.19 14.83
CA VAL A 92 8.95 1.97 14.10
C VAL A 92 8.03 1.08 14.92
N TYR A 93 6.96 0.61 14.28
CA TYR A 93 5.99 -0.30 14.86
C TYR A 93 5.92 -1.58 14.04
N ARG A 94 6.00 -2.74 14.70
CA ARG A 94 5.71 -4.03 14.08
C ARG A 94 4.20 -4.15 13.91
N GLU A 95 3.76 -4.43 12.70
CA GLU A 95 2.35 -4.59 12.36
C GLU A 95 2.01 -6.06 12.15
N TYR A 96 0.98 -6.53 12.85
CA TYR A 96 0.38 -7.86 12.68
C TYR A 96 -0.98 -7.70 12.02
N ARG A 97 -1.18 -8.41 10.91
CA ARG A 97 -2.44 -8.41 10.15
C ARG A 97 -3.07 -9.78 10.14
N TYR A 98 -4.35 -9.82 10.44
CA TYR A 98 -5.14 -11.05 10.42
C TYR A 98 -6.60 -10.76 10.08
N LYS A 99 -7.30 -11.76 9.53
CA LYS A 99 -8.69 -11.63 9.12
C LYS A 99 -9.63 -12.40 10.03
N THR A 100 -10.77 -11.77 10.31
CA THR A 100 -11.88 -12.36 11.10
C THR A 100 -13.19 -12.25 10.33
N ASN A 101 -14.25 -12.87 10.87
CA ASN A 101 -15.60 -12.85 10.31
C ASN A 101 -15.62 -13.27 8.81
N ILE A 102 -14.77 -14.26 8.47
CA ILE A 102 -14.64 -14.76 7.10
C ILE A 102 -15.91 -15.51 6.73
N THR A 103 -16.65 -15.01 5.74
CA THR A 103 -17.92 -15.58 5.27
C THR A 103 -17.87 -15.74 3.76
N PHE A 104 -17.98 -16.98 3.28
CA PHE A 104 -18.09 -17.31 1.85
C PHE A 104 -19.52 -17.19 1.39
N HIS A 105 -19.73 -16.66 0.17
CA HIS A 105 -21.04 -16.45 -0.45
C HIS A 105 -21.21 -17.28 -1.72
N ASP A 106 -22.45 -17.63 -2.07
CA ASP A 106 -22.79 -18.46 -3.25
C ASP A 106 -22.39 -17.83 -4.58
N ASN A 107 -22.21 -16.50 -4.63
CA ASN A 107 -21.79 -15.78 -5.83
C ASN A 107 -20.27 -15.86 -6.08
N ALA A 108 -19.53 -16.67 -5.34
CA ALA A 108 -18.06 -16.81 -5.35
C ALA A 108 -17.33 -15.55 -4.86
N THR A 109 -17.87 -14.89 -3.86
CA THR A 109 -17.19 -13.85 -3.08
C THR A 109 -16.97 -14.30 -1.64
N VAL A 110 -16.07 -13.61 -0.93
CA VAL A 110 -15.82 -13.80 0.49
C VAL A 110 -15.77 -12.45 1.18
N SER A 111 -16.45 -12.33 2.32
CA SER A 111 -16.38 -11.13 3.17
C SER A 111 -15.50 -11.37 4.36
N PHE A 112 -14.76 -10.33 4.79
CA PHE A 112 -13.89 -10.39 5.97
C PHE A 112 -13.64 -9.00 6.57
N LEU A 113 -13.25 -8.98 7.85
CA LEU A 113 -12.64 -7.84 8.52
C LEU A 113 -11.14 -8.08 8.63
N GLU A 114 -10.33 -7.15 8.17
CA GLU A 114 -8.88 -7.18 8.36
C GLU A 114 -8.51 -6.32 9.57
N HIS A 115 -7.86 -6.94 10.54
CA HIS A 115 -7.39 -6.30 11.76
C HIS A 115 -5.90 -5.99 11.67
N ARG A 116 -5.50 -4.90 12.34
CA ARG A 116 -4.12 -4.46 12.50
C ARG A 116 -3.79 -4.28 13.98
N ASN A 117 -2.70 -4.86 14.42
CA ASN A 117 -2.14 -4.65 15.75
C ASN A 117 -0.72 -4.12 15.62
N LEU A 118 -0.44 -2.99 16.24
CA LEU A 118 0.83 -2.27 16.14
C LEU A 118 1.57 -2.35 17.49
N PHE A 119 2.86 -2.73 17.44
CA PHE A 119 3.73 -2.85 18.60
C PHE A 119 5.02 -2.09 18.35
N PHE A 120 5.33 -1.14 19.22
CA PHE A 120 6.54 -0.33 19.14
C PHE A 120 7.81 -1.18 19.16
N GLN A 121 8.79 -0.81 18.31
CA GLN A 121 10.07 -1.50 18.16
C GLN A 121 11.22 -0.55 18.52
N PRO A 122 11.67 -0.51 19.79
CA PRO A 122 12.72 0.40 20.22
C PRO A 122 14.03 0.22 19.45
N ASP A 123 14.40 -1.03 19.17
CA ASP A 123 15.67 -1.36 18.50
C ASP A 123 15.74 -0.92 17.02
N LEU A 124 14.59 -0.66 16.41
CA LEU A 124 14.47 -0.18 15.02
C LEU A 124 14.16 1.32 14.94
N SER A 125 13.88 1.95 16.08
CA SER A 125 13.46 3.35 16.18
C SER A 125 14.65 4.25 16.48
N ASN A 126 14.58 5.49 15.95
CA ASN A 126 15.52 6.55 16.31
C ASN A 126 14.83 7.49 17.33
N GLY A 127 14.58 6.98 18.52
CA GLY A 127 13.87 7.65 19.60
C GLY A 127 12.86 6.75 20.29
N THR A 128 12.05 7.33 21.16
CA THR A 128 11.03 6.66 21.97
C THR A 128 9.68 7.35 21.87
N GLU A 129 8.60 6.67 22.27
CA GLU A 129 7.27 7.28 22.33
C GLU A 129 7.15 8.43 23.34
N GLU A 130 8.12 8.54 24.26
CA GLU A 130 8.23 9.62 25.26
C GLU A 130 8.92 10.88 24.70
N ASP A 131 9.47 10.83 23.48
CA ASP A 131 10.11 11.99 22.87
C ASP A 131 9.08 13.08 22.60
N TYR A 132 9.42 14.31 22.99
CA TYR A 132 8.58 15.48 22.73
C TYR A 132 8.85 16.06 21.34
N VAL A 133 7.79 16.46 20.66
CA VAL A 133 7.82 17.13 19.35
C VAL A 133 6.84 18.32 19.34
N VAL A 134 7.29 19.43 18.78
CA VAL A 134 6.44 20.60 18.57
C VAL A 134 5.70 20.47 17.24
N VAL A 135 4.38 20.37 17.32
CA VAL A 135 3.49 20.21 16.15
C VAL A 135 2.35 21.22 16.20
N PRO A 136 1.68 21.53 15.08
CA PRO A 136 0.47 22.34 15.14
C PRO A 136 -0.59 21.63 15.99
N ASN A 137 -1.34 22.40 16.77
CA ASN A 137 -2.50 21.90 17.48
C ASN A 137 -3.60 21.57 16.48
N ILE A 138 -3.67 20.31 16.08
CA ILE A 138 -4.50 19.83 14.96
C ILE A 138 -5.97 20.13 15.23
N ILE A 139 -6.42 19.92 16.48
CA ILE A 139 -7.82 20.16 16.86
C ILE A 139 -8.14 21.64 16.78
N MET A 140 -7.33 22.47 17.41
CA MET A 140 -7.58 23.93 17.45
C MET A 140 -7.45 24.55 16.07
N MET A 141 -6.36 24.29 15.35
CA MET A 141 -6.12 24.87 14.03
C MET A 141 -7.10 24.32 12.98
N GLY A 142 -7.40 23.01 13.05
CA GLY A 142 -8.39 22.38 12.18
C GLY A 142 -9.78 22.97 12.39
N ALA A 143 -10.23 23.05 13.63
CA ALA A 143 -11.52 23.66 13.97
C ALA A 143 -11.58 25.15 13.59
N ALA A 144 -10.50 25.91 13.80
CA ALA A 144 -10.44 27.33 13.40
C ALA A 144 -10.69 27.49 11.89
N VAL A 145 -10.05 26.70 11.05
CA VAL A 145 -10.25 26.74 9.59
C VAL A 145 -11.68 26.32 9.22
N MET A 146 -12.21 25.26 9.84
CA MET A 146 -13.59 24.82 9.60
C MET A 146 -14.61 25.90 9.98
N MET A 147 -14.36 26.68 11.03
CA MET A 147 -15.21 27.77 11.51
C MET A 147 -15.09 29.06 10.72
N GLU A 148 -14.26 29.17 9.70
CA GLU A 148 -14.00 30.39 8.96
C GLU A 148 -15.30 31.07 8.45
N LYS A 149 -16.24 30.26 7.99
CA LYS A 149 -17.54 30.73 7.44
C LYS A 149 -18.62 30.98 8.50
N LEU A 150 -18.34 30.69 9.77
CA LEU A 150 -19.31 30.89 10.84
C LEU A 150 -19.50 32.39 11.18
N PRO A 151 -20.65 32.75 11.77
CA PRO A 151 -20.89 34.10 12.27
C PRO A 151 -19.81 34.59 13.23
N ARG A 152 -19.45 35.87 13.18
CA ARG A 152 -18.39 36.45 14.03
C ARG A 152 -18.63 36.23 15.53
N PHE A 153 -19.90 36.23 15.98
CA PHE A 153 -20.25 35.99 17.37
C PHE A 153 -19.82 34.58 17.85
N LEU A 154 -20.08 33.54 17.07
CA LEU A 154 -19.66 32.18 17.40
C LEU A 154 -18.13 32.04 17.44
N LYS A 155 -17.42 32.61 16.45
CA LYS A 155 -15.98 32.67 16.45
C LYS A 155 -15.41 33.39 17.68
N TYR A 156 -16.01 34.47 18.09
CA TYR A 156 -15.63 35.21 19.30
C TYR A 156 -15.79 34.33 20.56
N LEU A 157 -16.93 33.64 20.71
CA LEU A 157 -17.16 32.74 21.85
C LEU A 157 -16.11 31.61 21.91
N VAL A 158 -15.84 31.01 20.76
CA VAL A 158 -14.82 29.95 20.68
C VAL A 158 -13.43 30.53 20.99
N SER A 159 -13.05 31.69 20.44
CA SER A 159 -11.77 32.32 20.73
C SER A 159 -11.61 32.63 22.23
N LYS A 160 -12.68 33.07 22.90
CA LYS A 160 -12.64 33.25 24.36
C LYS A 160 -12.55 31.95 25.15
N ALA A 161 -13.19 30.90 24.67
CA ALA A 161 -13.05 29.56 25.26
C ALA A 161 -11.62 29.04 25.11
N LEU A 162 -11.01 29.19 23.92
CA LEU A 162 -9.62 28.82 23.65
C LEU A 162 -8.65 29.56 24.58
N GLU A 163 -8.85 30.88 24.77
CA GLU A 163 -8.09 31.70 25.71
C GLU A 163 -8.20 31.19 27.15
N GLY A 164 -9.44 30.90 27.61
CA GLY A 164 -9.68 30.35 28.95
C GLY A 164 -9.11 28.95 29.16
N LEU A 165 -8.96 28.16 28.12
CA LEU A 165 -8.33 26.85 28.15
C LEU A 165 -6.81 26.91 27.88
N GLN A 166 -6.24 28.10 27.71
CA GLN A 166 -4.82 28.33 27.37
C GLN A 166 -4.36 27.54 26.15
N GLN A 167 -5.23 27.46 25.13
CA GLN A 167 -4.93 26.75 23.89
C GLN A 167 -4.06 27.59 22.96
N GLU A 168 -2.98 26.99 22.48
CA GLU A 168 -2.03 27.59 21.54
C GLU A 168 -2.11 26.92 20.18
N ALA A 169 -1.68 27.61 19.13
CA ALA A 169 -1.69 27.10 17.75
C ALA A 169 -0.70 25.95 17.53
N PHE A 170 0.37 25.93 18.30
CA PHE A 170 1.37 24.86 18.32
C PHE A 170 1.42 24.25 19.72
N MET A 171 1.66 22.97 19.80
CA MET A 171 1.72 22.22 21.05
C MET A 171 2.97 21.36 21.11
N ASN A 172 3.52 21.21 22.29
CA ASN A 172 4.58 20.27 22.57
C ASN A 172 3.96 19.00 23.20
N ARG A 173 4.06 17.88 22.50
CA ARG A 173 3.45 16.61 22.91
C ARG A 173 4.41 15.46 22.67
N THR A 174 4.23 14.36 23.41
CA THR A 174 5.00 13.14 23.14
C THR A 174 4.54 12.46 21.85
N VAL A 175 5.45 11.73 21.23
CA VAL A 175 5.15 10.91 20.05
C VAL A 175 3.98 9.96 20.32
N GLY A 176 4.00 9.28 21.50
CA GLY A 176 2.93 8.38 21.92
C GLY A 176 1.58 9.08 22.05
N GLU A 177 1.53 10.29 22.60
CA GLU A 177 0.30 11.09 22.68
C GLU A 177 -0.25 11.43 21.28
N ILE A 178 0.59 11.89 20.38
CA ILE A 178 0.16 12.26 19.01
C ILE A 178 -0.30 11.02 18.23
N MET A 179 0.38 9.89 18.39
CA MET A 179 0.02 8.63 17.73
C MET A 179 -1.28 8.05 18.27
N TRP A 180 -1.32 7.79 19.59
CA TRP A 180 -2.34 6.94 20.22
C TRP A 180 -3.42 7.72 20.96
N GLY A 181 -3.17 9.01 21.15
CA GLY A 181 -4.17 9.95 21.66
C GLY A 181 -3.87 10.52 23.03
N TYR A 182 -4.21 11.79 23.16
CA TYR A 182 -4.22 12.60 24.37
C TYR A 182 -5.62 13.12 24.64
N GLU A 183 -5.93 13.35 25.93
CA GLU A 183 -7.20 14.01 26.31
C GLU A 183 -7.11 15.50 26.08
N ASP A 184 -8.14 16.07 25.45
CA ASP A 184 -8.24 17.51 25.23
C ASP A 184 -9.68 18.01 25.47
N ARG A 185 -9.85 18.81 26.50
CA ARG A 185 -11.13 19.44 26.83
C ARG A 185 -11.64 20.40 25.76
N LEU A 186 -10.76 20.80 24.85
CA LEU A 186 -11.12 21.64 23.72
C LEU A 186 -12.15 20.96 22.82
N ILE A 187 -12.06 19.65 22.63
CA ILE A 187 -12.99 18.87 21.80
C ILE A 187 -14.42 19.04 22.30
N ASP A 188 -14.66 18.82 23.60
CA ASP A 188 -15.98 18.94 24.20
C ASP A 188 -16.46 20.38 24.25
N THR A 189 -15.53 21.31 24.49
CA THR A 189 -15.83 22.75 24.51
C THR A 189 -16.27 23.24 23.11
N ILE A 190 -15.56 22.88 22.04
CA ILE A 190 -15.95 23.25 20.67
C ILE A 190 -17.32 22.64 20.34
N ASN A 191 -17.54 21.37 20.66
CA ASN A 191 -18.81 20.70 20.39
C ASN A 191 -19.97 21.28 21.21
N THR A 192 -19.72 22.00 22.31
CA THR A 192 -20.73 22.73 23.06
C THR A 192 -21.21 23.97 22.29
N PHE A 193 -20.31 24.72 21.65
CA PHE A 193 -20.65 25.92 20.87
C PHE A 193 -21.09 25.62 19.44
N VAL A 194 -20.51 24.57 18.83
CA VAL A 194 -20.79 24.11 17.46
C VAL A 194 -20.97 22.61 17.45
N PRO A 195 -22.18 22.11 17.80
CA PRO A 195 -22.45 20.68 17.95
C PRO A 195 -22.12 19.89 16.68
N GLY A 196 -21.35 18.81 16.84
CA GLY A 196 -20.98 17.92 15.73
C GLY A 196 -19.87 18.44 14.82
N LEU A 197 -19.21 19.55 15.15
CA LEU A 197 -18.05 20.04 14.40
C LEU A 197 -16.88 19.05 14.50
N ILE A 198 -16.65 18.52 15.71
CA ILE A 198 -15.63 17.49 15.96
C ILE A 198 -16.36 16.16 16.26
N PRO A 199 -16.12 15.09 15.47
CA PRO A 199 -16.92 13.85 15.55
C PRO A 199 -16.51 12.90 16.67
N PHE A 200 -15.46 13.20 17.42
CA PHE A 200 -14.99 12.39 18.56
C PHE A 200 -15.14 13.14 19.87
N LYS A 201 -15.01 12.43 20.98
CA LYS A 201 -15.19 12.95 22.33
C LYS A 201 -13.92 12.79 23.15
N GLY A 202 -13.50 13.86 23.82
CA GLY A 202 -12.49 13.87 24.87
C GLY A 202 -11.06 13.53 24.47
N LYS A 203 -10.83 12.64 23.51
CA LYS A 203 -9.51 12.13 23.16
C LYS A 203 -9.25 12.19 21.64
N PHE A 204 -8.02 12.57 21.25
CA PHE A 204 -7.58 12.64 19.87
C PHE A 204 -6.17 12.07 19.69
N GLY A 205 -5.95 11.30 18.62
CA GLY A 205 -4.67 10.81 18.16
C GLY A 205 -4.74 10.42 16.70
N LEU A 206 -3.68 10.67 15.94
CA LEU A 206 -3.67 10.49 14.48
C LEU A 206 -3.84 9.03 14.08
N PHE A 207 -3.33 8.09 14.86
CA PHE A 207 -3.39 6.65 14.62
C PHE A 207 -4.23 5.89 15.66
N MET A 208 -4.99 6.60 16.49
CA MET A 208 -5.82 5.99 17.54
C MET A 208 -6.79 4.94 17.00
N GLN A 209 -7.31 5.14 15.78
CA GLN A 209 -8.23 4.22 15.13
C GLN A 209 -7.55 3.16 14.24
N PHE A 210 -6.23 3.13 14.19
CA PHE A 210 -5.46 2.16 13.39
C PHE A 210 -5.05 0.93 14.20
N ASN A 211 -4.73 1.11 15.48
CA ASN A 211 -4.32 0.01 16.34
C ASN A 211 -5.52 -0.72 16.94
N ASN A 212 -5.48 -2.04 16.98
CA ASN A 212 -6.57 -2.91 17.47
C ASN A 212 -7.92 -2.65 16.77
N SER A 213 -7.90 -2.28 15.52
CA SER A 213 -9.09 -1.93 14.74
C SER A 213 -9.08 -2.65 13.39
N ASN A 214 -10.12 -2.44 12.61
CA ASN A 214 -10.22 -2.97 11.26
C ASN A 214 -10.51 -1.86 10.24
N SER A 215 -10.17 -2.13 8.98
CA SER A 215 -10.34 -1.19 7.86
C SER A 215 -11.74 -1.22 7.23
N GLY A 216 -12.73 -1.81 7.92
CA GLY A 216 -14.08 -2.04 7.41
C GLY A 216 -14.25 -3.42 6.79
N LEU A 217 -15.50 -3.74 6.42
CA LEU A 217 -15.87 -5.04 5.84
C LEU A 217 -15.57 -5.04 4.35
N PHE A 218 -14.54 -5.78 3.94
CA PHE A 218 -14.28 -6.07 2.54
C PHE A 218 -15.05 -7.30 2.07
N THR A 219 -15.61 -7.23 0.86
CA THR A 219 -16.12 -8.38 0.12
C THR A 219 -15.32 -8.46 -1.18
N VAL A 220 -14.61 -9.57 -1.41
CA VAL A 220 -13.74 -9.75 -2.57
C VAL A 220 -14.08 -11.02 -3.33
N ASN A 221 -13.70 -11.08 -4.61
CA ASN A 221 -13.85 -12.26 -5.43
C ASN A 221 -12.86 -13.36 -5.03
N THR A 222 -13.33 -14.59 -4.91
CA THR A 222 -12.50 -15.76 -4.53
C THR A 222 -11.66 -16.32 -5.68
N GLY A 223 -11.93 -15.93 -6.92
CA GLY A 223 -11.31 -16.51 -8.12
C GLY A 223 -11.89 -17.85 -8.55
N MET A 224 -12.92 -18.38 -7.88
CA MET A 224 -13.51 -19.68 -8.19
C MET A 224 -14.19 -19.72 -9.56
N LYS A 225 -14.88 -18.64 -9.95
CA LYS A 225 -15.51 -18.52 -11.28
C LYS A 225 -14.54 -18.00 -12.34
N ASN A 226 -13.69 -17.05 -11.97
CA ASN A 226 -12.73 -16.44 -12.87
C ASN A 226 -11.49 -15.99 -12.09
N ILE A 227 -10.36 -16.63 -12.37
CA ILE A 227 -9.10 -16.34 -11.66
C ILE A 227 -8.60 -14.91 -11.88
N SER A 228 -8.93 -14.26 -12.99
CA SER A 228 -8.57 -12.86 -13.24
C SER A 228 -9.31 -11.86 -12.33
N GLN A 229 -10.28 -12.32 -11.56
CA GLN A 229 -11.05 -11.52 -10.62
C GLN A 229 -10.66 -11.80 -9.15
N VAL A 230 -9.77 -12.75 -8.89
CA VAL A 230 -9.37 -13.08 -7.51
C VAL A 230 -8.85 -11.85 -6.79
N HIS A 231 -9.23 -11.66 -5.52
CA HIS A 231 -8.94 -10.50 -4.67
C HIS A 231 -9.55 -9.16 -5.11
N MET A 232 -10.19 -9.10 -6.29
CA MET A 232 -10.88 -7.87 -6.73
C MET A 232 -12.04 -7.57 -5.79
N VAL A 233 -12.13 -6.33 -5.33
CA VAL A 233 -13.18 -5.87 -4.41
C VAL A 233 -14.53 -5.85 -5.12
N ASP A 234 -15.51 -6.56 -4.59
CA ASP A 234 -16.91 -6.46 -4.99
C ASP A 234 -17.61 -5.32 -4.25
N SER A 235 -17.34 -5.18 -2.94
CA SER A 235 -17.86 -4.09 -2.12
C SER A 235 -17.02 -3.84 -0.88
N TRP A 236 -17.11 -2.63 -0.34
CA TRP A 236 -16.53 -2.23 0.94
C TRP A 236 -17.63 -1.62 1.82
N ASN A 237 -17.80 -2.16 3.04
CA ASN A 237 -18.93 -1.84 3.92
C ASN A 237 -20.31 -1.95 3.23
N GLY A 238 -20.45 -2.92 2.30
CA GLY A 238 -21.66 -3.11 1.48
C GLY A 238 -21.83 -2.13 0.33
N LEU A 239 -20.89 -1.19 0.15
CA LEU A 239 -20.93 -0.18 -0.92
C LEU A 239 -20.04 -0.59 -2.10
N LYS A 240 -20.55 -0.40 -3.32
CA LYS A 240 -19.78 -0.53 -4.57
C LYS A 240 -19.12 0.80 -4.99
N LYS A 241 -19.57 1.88 -4.40
CA LYS A 241 -19.05 3.24 -4.58
C LYS A 241 -19.14 3.98 -3.24
N VAL A 242 -18.16 4.78 -2.93
CA VAL A 242 -18.23 5.74 -1.82
C VAL A 242 -18.97 7.00 -2.27
N ASN A 243 -19.19 7.94 -1.37
CA ASN A 243 -19.89 9.20 -1.64
C ASN A 243 -19.09 10.42 -1.18
N TYR A 244 -17.76 10.30 -1.16
CA TYR A 244 -16.88 11.37 -0.67
C TYR A 244 -16.59 12.43 -1.74
N TRP A 245 -16.61 12.02 -3.02
CA TRP A 245 -16.09 12.79 -4.13
C TRP A 245 -17.19 13.28 -5.07
N ARG A 246 -16.86 14.29 -5.88
CA ARG A 246 -17.84 14.96 -6.75
C ARG A 246 -18.25 14.15 -7.96
N SER A 247 -17.34 13.30 -8.48
CA SER A 247 -17.64 12.47 -9.66
C SER A 247 -17.93 11.02 -9.28
N SER A 248 -18.70 10.34 -10.12
CA SER A 248 -18.99 8.92 -9.99
C SER A 248 -17.71 8.07 -10.10
N GLU A 249 -16.80 8.47 -10.98
CA GLU A 249 -15.55 7.79 -11.28
C GLU A 249 -14.60 7.82 -10.09
N CYS A 250 -14.46 9.00 -9.45
CA CYS A 250 -13.64 9.16 -8.26
C CYS A 250 -14.20 8.42 -7.03
N ASN A 251 -15.50 8.16 -7.00
CA ASN A 251 -16.17 7.40 -5.95
C ASN A 251 -16.11 5.88 -6.16
N MET A 252 -15.65 5.38 -7.30
CA MET A 252 -15.58 3.95 -7.56
C MET A 252 -14.57 3.25 -6.65
N ILE A 253 -14.95 2.06 -6.19
CA ILE A 253 -14.09 1.13 -5.47
C ILE A 253 -13.53 0.16 -6.51
N ASN A 254 -12.31 0.42 -6.98
CA ASN A 254 -11.65 -0.36 -8.02
C ASN A 254 -10.44 -1.13 -7.49
N GLY A 255 -10.12 -2.24 -8.16
CA GLY A 255 -8.95 -3.04 -7.86
C GLY A 255 -9.16 -3.99 -6.68
N THR A 256 -8.08 -4.32 -6.00
CA THR A 256 -8.06 -5.24 -4.86
C THR A 256 -8.11 -4.51 -3.53
N SER A 257 -8.08 -5.26 -2.42
CA SER A 257 -7.90 -4.69 -1.06
C SER A 257 -6.46 -4.24 -0.76
N GLY A 258 -5.53 -4.37 -1.72
CA GLY A 258 -4.14 -3.92 -1.58
C GLY A 258 -3.16 -4.97 -1.09
N GLU A 259 -3.61 -6.20 -0.83
CA GLU A 259 -2.76 -7.28 -0.32
C GLU A 259 -2.19 -8.18 -1.41
N MET A 260 -2.99 -8.53 -2.38
CA MET A 260 -2.66 -9.41 -3.51
C MET A 260 -3.42 -8.98 -4.75
N TRP A 261 -2.91 -9.38 -5.91
CA TRP A 261 -3.52 -9.10 -7.22
C TRP A 261 -3.78 -10.41 -7.99
N PRO A 262 -4.63 -10.38 -9.02
CA PRO A 262 -4.84 -11.54 -9.89
C PRO A 262 -3.51 -12.05 -10.48
N PRO A 263 -3.34 -13.36 -10.63
CA PRO A 263 -2.13 -13.95 -11.20
C PRO A 263 -2.01 -13.68 -12.70
N PHE A 264 -0.85 -14.02 -13.27
CA PHE A 264 -0.52 -13.85 -14.70
C PHE A 264 -0.59 -12.39 -15.14
N MET A 265 0.03 -11.53 -14.33
CA MET A 265 0.01 -10.08 -14.50
C MET A 265 0.72 -9.64 -15.77
N SER A 266 0.16 -8.64 -16.44
CA SER A 266 0.84 -7.89 -17.49
C SER A 266 1.62 -6.70 -16.91
N PRO A 267 2.75 -6.28 -17.53
CA PRO A 267 3.54 -5.14 -17.08
C PRO A 267 2.88 -3.80 -17.48
N THR A 268 1.73 -3.48 -16.93
CA THR A 268 0.97 -2.26 -17.24
C THR A 268 0.68 -1.44 -15.99
N SER A 269 -0.28 -1.85 -15.21
CA SER A 269 -0.66 -1.18 -13.96
C SER A 269 -1.36 -2.15 -13.03
N LEU A 270 -1.40 -1.78 -11.75
CA LEU A 270 -2.25 -2.42 -10.76
C LEU A 270 -3.08 -1.36 -10.03
N GLU A 271 -4.18 -1.78 -9.47
CA GLU A 271 -5.09 -0.90 -8.75
C GLU A 271 -5.56 -1.56 -7.46
N PHE A 272 -5.76 -0.75 -6.42
CA PHE A 272 -6.32 -1.19 -5.14
C PHE A 272 -7.10 -0.07 -4.47
N TYR A 273 -8.10 -0.42 -3.69
CA TYR A 273 -8.86 0.53 -2.88
C TYR A 273 -8.21 0.69 -1.52
N SER A 274 -7.92 1.94 -1.14
CA SER A 274 -7.39 2.32 0.17
C SER A 274 -8.43 3.12 0.95
N PRO A 275 -9.02 2.54 2.02
CA PRO A 275 -9.88 3.31 2.93
C PRO A 275 -9.15 4.47 3.61
N ASP A 276 -7.83 4.33 3.83
CA ASP A 276 -6.99 5.34 4.47
C ASP A 276 -6.77 6.56 3.57
N ALA A 277 -6.58 6.33 2.27
CA ALA A 277 -6.52 7.39 1.26
C ALA A 277 -7.91 7.83 0.75
N CYS A 278 -8.99 7.16 1.19
CA CYS A 278 -10.38 7.39 0.79
C CYS A 278 -10.64 7.22 -0.72
N ARG A 279 -9.80 6.46 -1.42
CA ARG A 279 -9.91 6.29 -2.88
C ARG A 279 -9.23 5.02 -3.38
N SER A 280 -9.53 4.65 -4.59
CA SER A 280 -8.73 3.67 -5.34
C SER A 280 -7.42 4.32 -5.80
N MET A 281 -6.32 3.58 -5.64
CA MET A 281 -4.97 4.01 -6.01
C MET A 281 -4.47 3.15 -7.17
N LYS A 282 -4.04 3.80 -8.25
CA LYS A 282 -3.49 3.13 -9.43
C LYS A 282 -1.99 3.34 -9.48
N LEU A 283 -1.24 2.25 -9.46
CA LEU A 283 0.21 2.24 -9.65
C LEU A 283 0.53 1.78 -11.06
N VAL A 284 1.61 2.30 -11.62
CA VAL A 284 2.06 1.98 -12.98
C VAL A 284 3.32 1.12 -12.95
N TYR A 285 3.44 0.23 -13.92
CA TYR A 285 4.64 -0.57 -14.11
C TYR A 285 5.85 0.33 -14.40
N GLU A 286 6.95 0.05 -13.73
CA GLU A 286 8.21 0.75 -13.92
C GLU A 286 9.27 -0.14 -14.60
N GLN A 287 9.50 -1.33 -14.03
CA GLN A 287 10.54 -2.23 -14.51
C GLN A 287 10.33 -3.67 -14.05
N SER A 288 10.96 -4.60 -14.79
CA SER A 288 11.12 -5.99 -14.35
C SER A 288 12.41 -6.13 -13.55
N GLY A 289 12.38 -6.97 -12.52
CA GLY A 289 13.51 -7.22 -11.66
C GLY A 289 13.42 -8.56 -10.94
N LYS A 290 14.25 -8.71 -9.91
CA LYS A 290 14.21 -9.86 -9.00
C LYS A 290 14.34 -9.37 -7.56
N PHE A 291 13.49 -9.88 -6.69
CA PHE A 291 13.62 -9.71 -5.25
C PHE A 291 14.14 -11.02 -4.65
N LYS A 292 15.35 -11.00 -4.06
CA LYS A 292 16.02 -12.18 -3.48
C LYS A 292 15.96 -13.41 -4.40
N GLY A 293 16.17 -13.20 -5.72
CA GLY A 293 16.17 -14.27 -6.73
C GLY A 293 14.81 -14.57 -7.37
N VAL A 294 13.70 -14.15 -6.79
CA VAL A 294 12.35 -14.35 -7.33
C VAL A 294 12.01 -13.21 -8.32
N PRO A 295 11.54 -13.52 -9.55
CA PRO A 295 11.16 -12.50 -10.55
C PRO A 295 10.03 -11.61 -10.03
N THR A 296 10.14 -10.29 -10.27
CA THR A 296 9.13 -9.33 -9.89
C THR A 296 8.91 -8.26 -10.96
N TYR A 297 7.71 -7.70 -10.97
CA TYR A 297 7.40 -6.44 -11.62
C TYR A 297 7.31 -5.35 -10.56
N ARG A 298 8.05 -4.25 -10.77
CA ARG A 298 7.95 -3.08 -9.90
C ARG A 298 6.86 -2.15 -10.41
N PHE A 299 5.95 -1.80 -9.51
CA PHE A 299 4.92 -0.80 -9.73
C PHE A 299 5.17 0.39 -8.79
N VAL A 300 4.99 1.60 -9.31
CA VAL A 300 5.23 2.85 -8.58
C VAL A 300 4.05 3.80 -8.71
N ALA A 301 3.92 4.71 -7.76
CA ALA A 301 2.94 5.78 -7.84
C ALA A 301 3.30 6.75 -8.98
N PRO A 302 2.42 6.96 -9.98
CA PRO A 302 2.66 7.95 -11.01
C PRO A 302 2.56 9.37 -10.44
N LYS A 303 3.22 10.32 -11.08
CA LYS A 303 3.12 11.74 -10.71
C LYS A 303 1.66 12.24 -10.72
N THR A 304 0.82 11.64 -11.55
CA THR A 304 -0.62 11.96 -11.66
C THR A 304 -1.47 11.45 -10.50
N LEU A 305 -0.92 10.63 -9.58
CA LEU A 305 -1.72 10.07 -8.49
C LEU A 305 -2.40 11.15 -7.65
N PHE A 306 -1.67 12.20 -7.26
CA PHE A 306 -2.16 13.35 -6.50
C PHE A 306 -2.15 14.65 -7.31
N ALA A 307 -2.12 14.59 -8.64
CA ALA A 307 -2.27 15.76 -9.48
C ALA A 307 -3.68 16.33 -9.34
N ASN A 308 -3.81 17.67 -9.44
CA ASN A 308 -5.10 18.35 -9.47
C ASN A 308 -5.84 18.12 -10.79
N GLY A 309 -7.10 18.52 -10.87
CA GLY A 309 -7.92 18.33 -12.07
C GLY A 309 -7.48 19.13 -13.28
N THR A 310 -6.74 20.23 -13.09
CA THR A 310 -6.19 21.04 -14.19
C THR A 310 -5.04 20.30 -14.88
N ASP A 311 -4.12 19.73 -14.09
CA ASP A 311 -2.95 19.01 -14.61
C ASP A 311 -3.30 17.59 -15.07
N TYR A 312 -4.31 17.00 -14.45
CA TYR A 312 -4.81 15.66 -14.78
C TYR A 312 -6.34 15.60 -14.66
N PRO A 313 -7.09 15.83 -15.75
CA PRO A 313 -8.55 15.92 -15.75
C PRO A 313 -9.30 14.76 -15.08
N PRO A 314 -8.85 13.48 -15.13
CA PRO A 314 -9.50 12.39 -14.40
C PRO A 314 -9.58 12.60 -12.87
N ASN A 315 -8.74 13.46 -12.31
CA ASN A 315 -8.76 13.80 -10.88
C ASN A 315 -9.71 14.96 -10.52
N GLU A 316 -10.41 15.58 -11.48
CA GLU A 316 -11.29 16.73 -11.23
C GLU A 316 -12.36 16.43 -10.16
N GLY A 317 -12.85 15.21 -10.13
CA GLY A 317 -13.83 14.78 -9.14
C GLY A 317 -13.32 14.79 -7.69
N PHE A 318 -12.00 14.74 -7.46
CA PHE A 318 -11.40 14.85 -6.12
C PHE A 318 -11.30 16.30 -5.60
N CYS A 319 -11.63 17.28 -6.44
CA CYS A 319 -11.61 18.68 -6.02
C CYS A 319 -12.74 19.02 -5.01
N PRO A 320 -12.58 20.02 -4.12
CA PRO A 320 -11.75 21.22 -4.30
C PRO A 320 -10.26 20.94 -4.16
N CYS A 321 -9.51 21.26 -5.21
CA CYS A 321 -8.08 21.04 -5.30
C CYS A 321 -7.30 22.32 -4.98
N MET A 322 -6.06 22.11 -4.58
CA MET A 322 -5.00 23.11 -4.51
C MET A 322 -3.94 22.78 -5.57
N GLN A 323 -2.67 22.98 -5.26
CA GLN A 323 -1.55 22.60 -6.11
C GLN A 323 -1.53 21.08 -6.37
N SER A 324 -0.95 20.66 -7.48
CA SER A 324 -0.72 19.27 -7.77
C SER A 324 0.28 18.63 -6.79
N GLY A 325 0.07 17.37 -6.47
CA GLY A 325 0.88 16.61 -5.53
C GLY A 325 0.31 16.53 -4.13
N ILE A 326 -0.81 17.18 -3.86
CA ILE A 326 -1.59 17.06 -2.63
C ILE A 326 -3.05 16.77 -2.94
N GLN A 327 -3.67 15.91 -2.15
CA GLN A 327 -5.10 15.63 -2.24
C GLN A 327 -5.81 16.05 -0.98
N ASN A 328 -6.86 16.87 -1.13
CA ASN A 328 -7.75 17.23 -0.06
C ASN A 328 -8.62 16.02 0.33
N VAL A 329 -8.49 15.54 1.57
CA VAL A 329 -9.27 14.43 2.11
C VAL A 329 -10.31 14.87 3.14
N SER A 330 -10.59 16.17 3.25
CA SER A 330 -11.55 16.70 4.21
C SER A 330 -12.94 16.07 4.09
N THR A 331 -13.40 15.78 2.88
CA THR A 331 -14.73 15.17 2.64
C THR A 331 -14.91 13.79 3.25
N CYS A 332 -13.83 13.03 3.45
CA CYS A 332 -13.85 11.73 4.11
C CYS A 332 -13.22 11.74 5.51
N ARG A 333 -12.74 12.90 5.97
CA ARG A 333 -12.09 13.12 7.27
C ARG A 333 -12.80 14.22 8.06
N PHE A 334 -14.12 14.12 8.17
CA PHE A 334 -14.98 14.95 9.02
C PHE A 334 -14.87 16.46 8.73
N ASN A 335 -14.60 16.83 7.48
CA ASN A 335 -14.32 18.19 7.04
C ASN A 335 -13.07 18.85 7.66
N ALA A 336 -12.24 18.09 8.38
CA ALA A 336 -10.95 18.59 8.83
C ALA A 336 -10.08 18.99 7.63
N PRO A 337 -9.34 20.11 7.67
CA PRO A 337 -8.57 20.62 6.54
C PRO A 337 -7.28 19.79 6.33
N MET A 338 -7.46 18.49 6.13
CA MET A 338 -6.40 17.52 5.97
C MET A 338 -6.12 17.23 4.51
N PHE A 339 -4.84 17.09 4.21
CA PHE A 339 -4.34 16.71 2.89
C PHE A 339 -3.41 15.52 2.99
N ILE A 340 -3.40 14.68 1.96
CA ILE A 340 -2.39 13.63 1.78
C ILE A 340 -1.50 13.94 0.60
N SER A 341 -0.24 13.50 0.68
CA SER A 341 0.77 13.66 -0.36
C SER A 341 1.80 12.53 -0.29
N HIS A 342 2.74 12.53 -1.21
CA HIS A 342 3.99 11.80 -0.99
C HIS A 342 4.85 12.51 0.06
N PRO A 343 5.76 11.78 0.76
CA PRO A 343 6.66 12.38 1.74
C PRO A 343 7.49 13.52 1.15
N HIS A 344 7.73 14.56 1.95
CA HIS A 344 8.46 15.79 1.56
C HIS A 344 7.91 16.45 0.29
N PHE A 345 6.63 16.24 -0.05
CA PHE A 345 6.00 16.69 -1.29
C PHE A 345 6.72 16.17 -2.55
N TYR A 346 7.29 14.96 -2.49
CA TYR A 346 7.85 14.31 -3.67
C TYR A 346 6.81 14.23 -4.80
N ASN A 347 7.20 14.55 -6.02
CA ASN A 347 6.31 14.65 -7.20
C ASN A 347 5.21 15.74 -7.10
N ALA A 348 5.30 16.67 -6.16
CA ALA A 348 4.35 17.76 -6.04
C ALA A 348 4.82 19.04 -6.75
N ASP A 349 3.94 20.04 -6.78
CA ASP A 349 4.26 21.39 -7.24
C ASP A 349 5.39 21.98 -6.37
N PRO A 350 6.45 22.55 -6.96
CA PRO A 350 7.57 23.15 -6.21
C PRO A 350 7.15 24.18 -5.18
N SER A 351 6.07 24.92 -5.41
CA SER A 351 5.57 25.96 -4.48
C SER A 351 5.23 25.39 -3.09
N LEU A 352 4.88 24.09 -3.00
CA LEU A 352 4.60 23.42 -1.72
C LEU A 352 5.89 23.21 -0.92
N VAL A 353 6.97 22.81 -1.60
CA VAL A 353 8.31 22.64 -0.98
C VAL A 353 8.85 24.01 -0.59
N ASP A 354 8.72 25.02 -1.46
CA ASP A 354 9.20 26.36 -1.23
C ASP A 354 8.46 27.10 -0.09
N ALA A 355 7.24 26.70 0.23
CA ALA A 355 6.45 27.28 1.31
C ALA A 355 6.93 26.89 2.70
N VAL A 356 7.81 25.88 2.84
CA VAL A 356 8.29 25.34 4.12
C VAL A 356 9.78 25.05 4.02
N GLU A 357 10.55 25.37 5.04
CA GLU A 357 11.97 24.98 5.11
C GLU A 357 12.13 23.61 5.75
N GLY A 358 13.23 22.89 5.40
CA GLY A 358 13.58 21.59 5.96
C GLY A 358 12.98 20.39 5.21
N LEU A 359 12.40 20.60 4.02
CA LEU A 359 11.92 19.52 3.15
C LEU A 359 12.97 19.17 2.08
N HIS A 360 13.19 17.88 1.90
CA HIS A 360 14.19 17.34 0.96
C HIS A 360 13.58 16.20 0.16
N PRO A 361 12.74 16.47 -0.88
CA PRO A 361 12.13 15.41 -1.66
C PRO A 361 13.18 14.55 -2.38
N SER A 362 13.11 13.24 -2.20
CA SER A 362 14.01 12.25 -2.79
C SER A 362 13.20 11.08 -3.35
N ARG A 363 13.52 10.66 -4.58
CA ARG A 363 12.89 9.46 -5.15
C ARG A 363 13.23 8.22 -4.36
N GLU A 364 14.46 8.06 -3.95
CA GLU A 364 14.96 6.85 -3.28
C GLU A 364 14.28 6.65 -1.93
N GLU A 365 14.11 7.73 -1.17
CA GLU A 365 13.54 7.70 0.17
C GLU A 365 12.00 7.80 0.17
N HIS A 366 11.41 8.53 -0.79
CA HIS A 366 10.01 8.96 -0.72
C HIS A 366 9.10 8.33 -1.77
N ALA A 367 9.64 7.64 -2.79
CA ALA A 367 8.79 6.95 -3.77
C ALA A 367 8.08 5.75 -3.15
N LEU A 368 6.79 5.63 -3.43
CA LEU A 368 5.97 4.47 -3.12
C LEU A 368 6.20 3.40 -4.18
N PHE A 369 6.43 2.15 -3.77
CA PHE A 369 6.61 1.03 -4.71
C PHE A 369 6.05 -0.29 -4.19
N LEU A 370 5.75 -1.18 -5.14
CA LEU A 370 5.38 -2.58 -4.94
C LEU A 370 6.15 -3.46 -5.91
N ASP A 371 6.87 -4.46 -5.41
CA ASP A 371 7.49 -5.51 -6.21
C ASP A 371 6.61 -6.76 -6.13
N VAL A 372 5.91 -7.06 -7.21
CA VAL A 372 4.90 -8.14 -7.26
C VAL A 372 5.39 -9.27 -8.15
N HIS A 373 5.25 -10.52 -7.70
CA HIS A 373 5.55 -11.70 -8.50
C HIS A 373 4.48 -11.87 -9.60
N PRO A 374 4.84 -11.80 -10.90
CA PRO A 374 3.84 -11.68 -11.96
C PRO A 374 2.96 -12.91 -12.17
N MET A 375 3.46 -14.12 -11.85
CA MET A 375 2.68 -15.34 -12.01
C MET A 375 1.62 -15.51 -10.94
N THR A 376 1.86 -15.03 -9.71
CA THR A 376 0.96 -15.26 -8.57
C THR A 376 0.21 -14.03 -8.11
N GLY A 377 0.65 -12.81 -8.48
CA GLY A 377 0.06 -11.55 -7.98
C GLY A 377 0.39 -11.24 -6.52
N ILE A 378 1.34 -11.97 -5.92
CA ILE A 378 1.74 -11.81 -4.51
C ILE A 378 2.87 -10.77 -4.43
N PRO A 379 2.75 -9.74 -3.57
CA PRO A 379 3.82 -8.79 -3.34
C PRO A 379 4.98 -9.45 -2.59
N MET A 380 6.18 -9.32 -3.16
CA MET A 380 7.43 -9.84 -2.58
C MET A 380 8.11 -8.83 -1.69
N ASN A 381 7.94 -7.54 -2.01
CA ASN A 381 8.50 -6.41 -1.31
C ASN A 381 7.66 -5.16 -1.58
N CYS A 382 7.38 -4.37 -0.57
CA CYS A 382 6.58 -3.16 -0.73
C CYS A 382 7.01 -2.07 0.26
N SER A 383 6.77 -0.83 -0.14
CA SER A 383 6.82 0.32 0.74
C SER A 383 5.78 1.34 0.29
N ILE A 384 4.67 1.38 1.01
CA ILE A 384 3.59 2.35 0.81
C ILE A 384 3.90 3.56 1.66
N LYS A 385 4.07 4.73 1.03
CA LYS A 385 4.52 5.95 1.70
C LYS A 385 3.52 7.06 1.49
N LEU A 386 3.03 7.63 2.58
CA LEU A 386 2.09 8.74 2.57
C LEU A 386 2.50 9.78 3.64
N GLN A 387 2.21 11.04 3.35
CA GLN A 387 2.38 12.17 4.25
C GLN A 387 1.02 12.77 4.60
N LEU A 388 0.82 13.05 5.87
CA LEU A 388 -0.34 13.78 6.37
C LEU A 388 0.03 15.25 6.53
N ASN A 389 -0.84 16.13 6.03
CA ASN A 389 -0.64 17.57 6.06
C ASN A 389 -1.89 18.23 6.60
N LEU A 390 -1.71 19.34 7.32
CA LEU A 390 -2.78 20.19 7.80
C LEU A 390 -2.73 21.54 7.08
N TYR A 391 -3.85 21.98 6.51
CA TYR A 391 -3.94 23.33 6.00
C TYR A 391 -4.20 24.31 7.14
N ILE A 392 -3.27 25.22 7.36
CA ILE A 392 -3.35 26.24 8.40
C ILE A 392 -3.27 27.65 7.81
N LYS A 393 -3.95 28.57 8.46
CA LYS A 393 -3.94 30.00 8.09
C LYS A 393 -4.49 30.87 9.21
N LYS A 394 -4.29 32.18 9.09
CA LYS A 394 -5.01 33.17 9.91
C LYS A 394 -6.52 33.06 9.70
N VAL A 395 -7.26 32.95 10.78
CA VAL A 395 -8.73 32.97 10.77
C VAL A 395 -9.22 34.21 11.54
N SER A 396 -9.87 35.13 10.82
CA SER A 396 -10.40 36.34 11.44
C SER A 396 -11.42 36.03 12.53
N GLY A 397 -11.18 36.56 13.73
CA GLY A 397 -12.01 36.33 14.91
C GLY A 397 -11.56 35.21 15.82
N ILE A 398 -10.43 34.54 15.48
CA ILE A 398 -9.77 33.55 16.33
C ILE A 398 -8.31 33.99 16.51
N SER A 399 -8.03 34.65 17.63
CA SER A 399 -6.73 35.29 17.91
C SER A 399 -5.57 34.28 17.97
N GLN A 400 -5.82 33.07 18.38
CA GLN A 400 -4.84 31.99 18.50
C GLN A 400 -4.18 31.63 17.16
N THR A 401 -4.83 31.92 16.03
CA THR A 401 -4.26 31.67 14.68
C THR A 401 -3.21 32.71 14.26
N GLY A 402 -3.02 33.78 15.04
CA GLY A 402 -2.03 34.82 14.79
C GLY A 402 -2.11 35.44 13.41
N ASN A 403 -0.97 35.60 12.77
CA ASN A 403 -0.82 36.09 11.40
C ASN A 403 -0.32 35.00 10.43
N ILE A 404 -0.63 33.74 10.68
CA ILE A 404 -0.17 32.60 9.86
C ILE A 404 -0.53 32.82 8.39
N TYR A 405 0.45 32.78 7.49
CA TYR A 405 0.21 32.71 6.05
C TYR A 405 -0.42 31.35 5.69
N PRO A 406 -1.35 31.34 4.72
CA PRO A 406 -1.96 30.10 4.26
C PRO A 406 -0.88 29.10 3.79
N VAL A 407 -0.78 27.95 4.45
CA VAL A 407 0.21 26.93 4.15
C VAL A 407 -0.35 25.52 4.40
N VAL A 408 0.00 24.57 3.54
CA VAL A 408 -0.21 23.15 3.77
C VAL A 408 1.01 22.64 4.52
N LEU A 409 0.85 22.50 5.84
CA LEU A 409 1.96 22.18 6.75
C LEU A 409 2.06 20.65 6.93
N PRO A 410 3.21 20.03 6.60
CA PRO A 410 3.48 18.63 6.91
C PRO A 410 3.42 18.37 8.42
N LEU A 411 2.70 17.31 8.82
CA LEU A 411 2.63 16.83 10.20
C LEU A 411 3.57 15.68 10.43
N LEU A 412 3.45 14.67 9.60
CA LEU A 412 4.26 13.46 9.61
C LEU A 412 4.14 12.77 8.25
N TRP A 413 5.09 11.91 7.96
CA TRP A 413 4.92 10.89 6.94
C TRP A 413 5.20 9.51 7.51
N PHE A 414 4.63 8.50 6.87
CA PHE A 414 4.84 7.12 7.28
C PHE A 414 5.12 6.23 6.09
N ALA A 415 5.88 5.17 6.34
CA ALA A 415 6.11 4.09 5.41
C ALA A 415 5.58 2.79 6.01
N GLU A 416 4.64 2.18 5.34
CA GLU A 416 4.17 0.83 5.61
C GLU A 416 4.93 -0.12 4.69
N SER A 417 5.89 -0.86 5.24
CA SER A 417 6.82 -1.66 4.47
C SER A 417 6.78 -3.12 4.90
N GLY A 418 6.87 -4.02 3.92
CA GLY A 418 6.94 -5.45 4.17
C GLY A 418 7.72 -6.16 3.08
N SER A 419 8.41 -7.21 3.46
CA SER A 419 9.11 -8.07 2.51
C SER A 419 8.99 -9.53 2.91
N ILE A 420 8.86 -10.40 1.92
CA ILE A 420 8.87 -11.84 2.16
C ILE A 420 10.29 -12.28 2.52
N GLU A 421 10.40 -13.04 3.62
CA GLU A 421 11.69 -13.51 4.13
C GLU A 421 11.57 -14.88 4.82
N GLY A 422 12.73 -15.43 5.25
CA GLY A 422 12.79 -16.66 6.02
C GLY A 422 12.20 -17.87 5.30
N PRO A 423 11.51 -18.77 6.03
CA PRO A 423 10.92 -19.99 5.46
C PRO A 423 9.95 -19.74 4.32
N VAL A 424 9.14 -18.68 4.41
CA VAL A 424 8.16 -18.31 3.38
C VAL A 424 8.86 -17.97 2.08
N LEU A 425 9.94 -17.18 2.12
CA LEU A 425 10.74 -16.88 0.93
C LEU A 425 11.34 -18.14 0.30
N ASN A 426 11.87 -19.06 1.14
CA ASN A 426 12.44 -20.31 0.65
C ASN A 426 11.40 -21.18 -0.06
N GLU A 427 10.19 -21.25 0.46
CA GLU A 427 9.08 -21.97 -0.16
C GLU A 427 8.69 -21.34 -1.51
N PHE A 428 8.58 -20.01 -1.56
CA PHE A 428 8.33 -19.26 -2.80
C PHE A 428 9.43 -19.50 -3.83
N TYR A 429 10.70 -19.37 -3.42
CA TYR A 429 11.83 -19.58 -4.32
C TYR A 429 11.84 -21.01 -4.87
N THR A 430 11.62 -22.01 -4.01
CA THR A 430 11.59 -23.41 -4.40
C THR A 430 10.48 -23.69 -5.40
N ASN A 431 9.26 -23.26 -5.11
CA ASN A 431 8.08 -23.58 -5.92
C ASN A 431 7.98 -22.76 -7.22
N LEU A 432 8.44 -21.50 -7.21
CA LEU A 432 8.23 -20.56 -8.31
C LEU A 432 9.49 -20.32 -9.16
N VAL A 433 10.67 -20.69 -8.65
CA VAL A 433 11.93 -20.50 -9.38
C VAL A 433 12.66 -21.82 -9.58
N LEU A 434 12.96 -22.55 -8.50
CA LEU A 434 13.80 -23.74 -8.56
C LEU A 434 13.11 -24.87 -9.33
N ILE A 435 11.89 -25.26 -8.93
CA ILE A 435 11.15 -26.36 -9.58
C ILE A 435 10.88 -26.05 -11.07
N PRO A 436 10.33 -24.89 -11.47
CA PRO A 436 10.17 -24.56 -12.88
C PRO A 436 11.49 -24.59 -13.67
N SER A 437 12.57 -24.04 -13.10
CA SER A 437 13.89 -24.05 -13.75
C SER A 437 14.44 -25.48 -13.95
N VAL A 438 14.29 -26.32 -12.94
CA VAL A 438 14.73 -27.74 -13.05
C VAL A 438 13.93 -28.46 -14.13
N LEU A 439 12.62 -28.25 -14.21
CA LEU A 439 11.78 -28.83 -15.27
C LEU A 439 12.19 -28.33 -16.65
N ASP A 440 12.50 -27.05 -16.79
CA ASP A 440 12.99 -26.45 -18.05
C ASP A 440 14.34 -27.04 -18.45
N TYR A 441 15.29 -27.21 -17.54
CA TYR A 441 16.57 -27.86 -17.84
C TYR A 441 16.39 -29.31 -18.24
N LEU A 442 15.57 -30.07 -17.51
CA LEU A 442 15.31 -31.47 -17.81
C LEU A 442 14.69 -31.65 -19.19
N GLN A 443 13.70 -30.82 -19.59
CA GLN A 443 13.11 -30.93 -20.93
C GLN A 443 14.15 -30.74 -22.03
N TYR A 444 15.05 -29.77 -21.92
CA TYR A 444 16.09 -29.48 -22.91
C TYR A 444 17.16 -30.60 -22.90
N ILE A 445 17.52 -31.16 -21.75
CA ILE A 445 18.44 -32.29 -21.64
C ILE A 445 17.85 -33.51 -22.35
N PHE A 446 16.60 -33.87 -22.09
CA PHE A 446 15.96 -35.02 -22.74
C PHE A 446 15.80 -34.84 -24.24
N LEU A 447 15.38 -33.67 -24.69
CA LEU A 447 15.28 -33.33 -26.12
C LEU A 447 16.67 -33.34 -26.80
N GLY A 448 17.69 -32.77 -26.13
CA GLY A 448 19.06 -32.73 -26.62
C GLY A 448 19.69 -34.12 -26.74
N LEU A 449 19.45 -35.03 -25.77
CA LEU A 449 19.92 -36.40 -25.81
C LEU A 449 19.18 -37.27 -26.85
N SER A 450 17.92 -36.96 -27.13
CA SER A 450 17.12 -37.76 -28.09
C SER A 450 17.72 -37.74 -29.50
N VAL A 451 18.23 -36.59 -29.94
CA VAL A 451 18.77 -36.38 -31.30
C VAL A 451 20.00 -37.29 -31.59
N PRO A 452 21.09 -37.24 -30.79
CA PRO A 452 22.25 -38.09 -31.05
C PRO A 452 21.93 -39.57 -30.90
N LEU A 453 21.04 -39.95 -29.99
CA LEU A 453 20.63 -41.36 -29.81
C LEU A 453 19.89 -41.88 -31.07
N ILE A 454 18.98 -41.13 -31.62
CA ILE A 454 18.22 -41.48 -32.85
C ILE A 454 19.16 -41.52 -34.06
N ILE A 455 20.05 -40.54 -34.19
CA ILE A 455 21.02 -40.48 -35.28
C ILE A 455 21.95 -41.70 -35.20
N SER A 456 22.49 -42.01 -34.02
CA SER A 456 23.38 -43.19 -33.81
C SER A 456 22.65 -44.48 -34.14
N ALA A 457 21.37 -44.63 -33.75
CA ALA A 457 20.55 -45.77 -34.11
C ALA A 457 20.38 -45.90 -35.63
N ALA A 458 20.10 -44.81 -36.32
CA ALA A 458 19.93 -44.77 -37.78
C ALA A 458 21.22 -45.14 -38.49
N VAL A 459 22.36 -44.58 -38.10
CA VAL A 459 23.70 -44.88 -38.68
C VAL A 459 24.02 -46.36 -38.53
N LEU A 460 23.81 -46.93 -37.30
CA LEU A 460 24.05 -48.37 -37.06
C LEU A 460 23.11 -49.28 -37.87
N MET A 461 21.86 -48.82 -38.15
CA MET A 461 20.96 -49.56 -39.02
C MET A 461 21.41 -49.55 -40.48
N VAL A 462 21.90 -48.40 -40.98
CA VAL A 462 22.41 -48.29 -42.32
C VAL A 462 23.72 -49.12 -42.52
N MET A 463 24.60 -49.11 -41.52
CA MET A 463 25.84 -49.90 -41.54
C MET A 463 25.62 -51.44 -41.41
N ASN A 464 24.40 -51.89 -41.10
CA ASN A 464 24.03 -53.31 -41.02
C ASN A 464 23.24 -53.82 -42.26
N LYS A 465 22.96 -52.95 -43.23
CA LYS A 465 22.51 -53.29 -44.56
C LYS A 465 23.70 -53.56 -45.46
#